data_31a7ed1629bb62a8ddd8426265b7ad9d
#
_entry.id   31a7ed1629bb62a8ddd8426265b7ad9d
#
_cell.length_a   1.000
_cell.length_b   1.000
_cell.length_c   1.000
_cell.angle_alpha   90.00
_cell.angle_beta   90.00
_cell.angle_gamma   90.00
#
_symmetry.space_group_name_H-M   'P 1'
#
loop_
_entity.id
_entity.type
_entity.pdbx_description
1 polymer ?
#
loop_
_entity_poly.entity_id
_entity_poly.type
_entity_poly.pdbx_seq_one_letter_code
_entity_poly.pdbx_strand_id
1 'polypeptide(L)'
;MLALGAFPTLQPMNLITRQRINSILLPLGVAAIFLLVWHFGVRISGSDIFPTPLEVARGILELIQKGLLFKYIVASLFRVTWGFGLAVLLGVPLVLLLGWYRPAFQAFNPMIQMLRPISPIAWIPVAILWFKVTDKAPIFLIFLASVFPITVSAIAAVQNMQPVYLRAAQNFRLTQLQLFRLVIFPATLPQILTGIRIALGVAWLVVVAAEMIAVNSGLGYLIIDARNAGKRYDLVVAGMVMIGLIGLVLDLLVRQLEKFDEVRWGYANR
;
A
#
# COMPACT_ATOMS: atom_id res chain seq x y z
N MET A 1 -29.17 22.71 -45.86
CA MET A 1 -29.58 22.46 -44.49
C MET A 1 -28.29 22.37 -43.65
N LEU A 2 -27.85 23.49 -43.05
CA LEU A 2 -26.57 23.66 -42.40
C LEU A 2 -26.68 23.11 -40.97
N ALA A 3 -25.85 22.12 -40.63
CA ALA A 3 -25.71 21.61 -39.29
C ALA A 3 -24.92 22.63 -38.42
N LEU A 4 -25.63 23.29 -37.53
CA LEU A 4 -25.04 24.14 -36.48
C LEU A 4 -24.19 23.28 -35.51
N GLY A 5 -22.89 23.47 -35.59
CA GLY A 5 -21.92 22.89 -34.67
C GLY A 5 -22.21 23.34 -33.24
N ALA A 6 -22.37 22.38 -32.34
CA ALA A 6 -22.47 22.64 -30.90
C ALA A 6 -21.15 23.25 -30.40
N PHE A 7 -21.17 24.52 -30.07
CA PHE A 7 -20.07 25.19 -29.37
C PHE A 7 -19.91 24.53 -27.98
N PRO A 8 -18.70 24.22 -27.54
CA PRO A 8 -18.48 23.78 -26.16
C PRO A 8 -18.90 24.91 -25.24
N THR A 9 -19.89 24.67 -24.42
CA THR A 9 -20.34 25.59 -23.38
C THR A 9 -19.20 25.85 -22.41
N LEU A 10 -18.61 27.04 -22.49
CA LEU A 10 -17.63 27.52 -21.52
C LEU A 10 -18.28 27.49 -20.13
N GLN A 11 -17.90 26.51 -19.31
CA GLN A 11 -18.32 26.51 -17.90
C GLN A 11 -17.79 27.79 -17.24
N PRO A 12 -18.65 28.54 -16.53
CA PRO A 12 -18.26 29.80 -15.94
C PRO A 12 -17.10 29.56 -14.94
N MET A 13 -16.06 30.35 -15.08
CA MET A 13 -14.79 30.27 -14.28
C MET A 13 -15.04 30.18 -12.77
N ASN A 14 -16.16 30.71 -12.28
CA ASN A 14 -16.62 30.65 -10.90
C ASN A 14 -16.95 29.22 -10.40
N LEU A 15 -17.38 28.31 -11.29
CA LEU A 15 -17.70 26.94 -10.91
C LEU A 15 -16.44 26.11 -10.69
N ILE A 16 -15.41 26.30 -11.51
CA ILE A 16 -14.13 25.62 -11.38
C ILE A 16 -13.42 26.04 -10.09
N THR A 17 -13.44 27.34 -9.78
CA THR A 17 -12.87 27.87 -8.53
C THR A 17 -13.63 27.34 -7.30
N ARG A 18 -14.95 27.31 -7.35
CA ARG A 18 -15.83 26.80 -6.28
C ARG A 18 -15.65 25.29 -6.08
N GLN A 19 -15.48 24.50 -7.14
CA GLN A 19 -15.17 23.07 -7.05
C GLN A 19 -13.80 22.82 -6.42
N ARG A 20 -12.77 23.58 -6.77
CA ARG A 20 -11.43 23.47 -6.16
C ARG A 20 -11.45 23.89 -4.69
N ILE A 21 -12.16 24.94 -4.33
CA ILE A 21 -12.31 25.36 -2.94
C ILE A 21 -13.03 24.29 -2.13
N ASN A 22 -14.14 23.76 -2.64
CA ASN A 22 -14.89 22.70 -1.97
C ASN A 22 -14.08 21.41 -1.83
N SER A 23 -13.22 21.05 -2.78
CA SER A 23 -12.37 19.86 -2.70
C SER A 23 -11.31 19.92 -1.59
N ILE A 24 -10.99 21.10 -1.09
CA ILE A 24 -10.07 21.30 0.03
C ILE A 24 -10.83 21.59 1.33
N LEU A 25 -11.83 22.46 1.29
CA LEU A 25 -12.57 22.86 2.50
C LEU A 25 -13.41 21.74 3.10
N LEU A 26 -14.01 20.89 2.28
CA LEU A 26 -14.82 19.77 2.78
C LEU A 26 -13.99 18.73 3.57
N PRO A 27 -12.84 18.23 3.09
CA PRO A 27 -12.00 17.34 3.88
C PRO A 27 -11.45 18.00 5.15
N LEU A 28 -11.06 19.27 5.09
CA LEU A 28 -10.60 20.03 6.26
C LEU A 28 -11.72 20.22 7.28
N GLY A 29 -12.95 20.53 6.83
CA GLY A 29 -14.11 20.63 7.68
C GLY A 29 -14.43 19.31 8.39
N VAL A 30 -14.41 18.20 7.66
CA VAL A 30 -14.59 16.85 8.25
C VAL A 30 -13.49 16.52 9.26
N ALA A 31 -12.24 16.83 8.94
CA ALA A 31 -11.12 16.63 9.86
C ALA A 31 -11.25 17.48 11.13
N ALA A 32 -11.66 18.75 11.00
CA ALA A 32 -11.89 19.62 12.14
C ALA A 32 -13.04 19.12 13.03
N ILE A 33 -14.15 18.72 12.44
CA ILE A 33 -15.27 18.12 13.18
C ILE A 33 -14.83 16.86 13.92
N PHE A 34 -14.07 15.98 13.24
CA PHE A 34 -13.56 14.77 13.87
C PHE A 34 -12.67 15.09 15.09
N LEU A 35 -11.74 16.04 14.96
CA LEU A 35 -10.87 16.46 16.06
C LEU A 35 -11.66 17.11 17.23
N LEU A 36 -12.70 17.88 16.94
CA LEU A 36 -13.59 18.46 17.95
C LEU A 36 -14.37 17.35 18.69
N VAL A 37 -15.00 16.44 17.93
CA VAL A 37 -15.74 15.32 18.52
C VAL A 37 -14.81 14.47 19.40
N TRP A 38 -13.60 14.17 18.92
CA TRP A 38 -12.61 13.46 19.72
C TRP A 38 -12.25 14.23 20.99
N HIS A 39 -11.91 15.53 20.88
CA HIS A 39 -11.50 16.35 22.02
C HIS A 39 -12.60 16.42 23.09
N PHE A 40 -13.83 16.73 22.70
CA PHE A 40 -14.94 16.84 23.63
C PHE A 40 -15.38 15.46 24.17
N GLY A 41 -15.37 14.42 23.33
CA GLY A 41 -15.69 13.06 23.72
C GLY A 41 -14.76 12.54 24.83
N VAL A 42 -13.46 12.78 24.70
CA VAL A 42 -12.47 12.40 25.75
C VAL A 42 -12.70 13.20 27.02
N ARG A 43 -12.94 14.50 26.93
CA ARG A 43 -13.19 15.35 28.13
C ARG A 43 -14.46 14.96 28.88
N ILE A 44 -15.54 14.63 28.15
CA ILE A 44 -16.82 14.23 28.76
C ILE A 44 -16.72 12.85 29.40
N SER A 45 -15.97 11.92 28.78
CA SER A 45 -15.83 10.56 29.31
C SER A 45 -14.97 10.48 30.57
N GLY A 46 -14.18 11.52 30.88
CA GLY A 46 -13.27 11.53 32.04
C GLY A 46 -12.25 10.38 32.05
N SER A 47 -11.92 9.83 30.88
CA SER A 47 -11.07 8.65 30.75
C SER A 47 -9.59 9.04 30.80
N ASP A 48 -8.85 8.50 31.75
CA ASP A 48 -7.39 8.65 31.85
C ASP A 48 -6.64 7.80 30.79
N ILE A 49 -7.35 6.93 30.07
CA ILE A 49 -6.75 6.02 29.09
C ILE A 49 -6.71 6.64 27.71
N PHE A 50 -7.72 7.43 27.35
CA PHE A 50 -7.82 8.02 26.02
C PHE A 50 -7.27 9.46 26.02
N PRO A 51 -6.14 9.74 25.32
CA PRO A 51 -5.56 11.07 25.28
C PRO A 51 -6.36 12.02 24.39
N THR A 52 -6.34 13.29 24.75
CA THR A 52 -6.87 14.36 23.89
C THR A 52 -5.96 14.58 22.69
N PRO A 53 -6.47 15.18 21.58
CA PRO A 53 -5.64 15.53 20.42
C PRO A 53 -4.42 16.40 20.76
N LEU A 54 -4.55 17.26 21.76
CA LEU A 54 -3.46 18.13 22.22
C LEU A 54 -2.35 17.34 22.93
N GLU A 55 -2.71 16.35 23.77
CA GLU A 55 -1.75 15.46 24.41
C GLU A 55 -1.01 14.60 23.39
N VAL A 56 -1.72 14.09 22.39
CA VAL A 56 -1.11 13.37 21.26
C VAL A 56 -0.11 14.26 20.50
N ALA A 57 -0.47 15.50 20.22
CA ALA A 57 0.44 16.45 19.55
C ALA A 57 1.69 16.72 20.39
N ARG A 58 1.55 16.86 21.72
CA ARG A 58 2.68 17.01 22.65
C ARG A 58 3.54 15.72 22.69
N GLY A 59 2.92 14.55 22.66
CA GLY A 59 3.62 13.27 22.57
C GLY A 59 4.45 13.15 21.29
N ILE A 60 3.92 13.59 20.14
CA ILE A 60 4.68 13.63 18.87
C ILE A 60 5.88 14.58 19.00
N LEU A 61 5.70 15.76 19.57
CA LEU A 61 6.79 16.73 19.79
C LEU A 61 7.87 16.13 20.72
N GLU A 62 7.49 15.45 21.80
CA GLU A 62 8.42 14.77 22.69
C GLU A 62 9.26 13.71 21.94
N LEU A 63 8.60 12.89 21.10
CA LEU A 63 9.29 11.87 20.30
C LEU A 63 10.25 12.49 19.27
N ILE A 64 9.89 13.64 18.70
CA ILE A 64 10.78 14.39 17.78
C ILE A 64 11.99 14.92 18.55
N GLN A 65 11.78 15.59 19.68
CA GLN A 65 12.85 16.16 20.50
C GLN A 65 13.85 15.12 21.01
N LYS A 66 13.36 13.92 21.35
CA LYS A 66 14.20 12.78 21.73
C LYS A 66 14.88 12.08 20.55
N GLY A 67 14.59 12.44 19.31
CA GLY A 67 15.09 11.78 18.11
C GLY A 67 14.55 10.37 17.88
N LEU A 68 13.65 9.88 18.74
CA LEU A 68 13.13 8.52 18.71
C LEU A 68 12.20 8.32 17.51
N LEU A 69 11.38 9.31 17.18
CA LEU A 69 10.42 9.22 16.08
C LEU A 69 11.13 8.92 14.76
N PHE A 70 12.18 9.66 14.44
CA PHE A 70 12.93 9.47 13.21
C PHE A 70 13.59 8.07 13.15
N LYS A 71 14.19 7.63 14.26
CA LYS A 71 14.78 6.29 14.38
C LYS A 71 13.76 5.18 14.09
N TYR A 72 12.56 5.28 14.65
CA TYR A 72 11.51 4.27 14.45
C TYR A 72 10.93 4.31 13.05
N ILE A 73 10.72 5.50 12.46
CA ILE A 73 10.29 5.64 11.07
C ILE A 73 11.27 4.97 10.12
N VAL A 74 12.57 5.27 10.26
CA VAL A 74 13.61 4.69 9.40
C VAL A 74 13.66 3.16 9.55
N ALA A 75 13.53 2.62 10.77
CA ALA A 75 13.50 1.18 11.00
C ALA A 75 12.31 0.50 10.30
N SER A 76 11.10 1.07 10.41
CA SER A 76 9.90 0.52 9.75
C SER A 76 10.01 0.62 8.22
N LEU A 77 10.44 1.76 7.69
CA LEU A 77 10.63 1.95 6.25
C LEU A 77 11.71 1.01 5.68
N PHE A 78 12.81 0.80 6.38
CA PHE A 78 13.85 -0.15 6.00
C PHE A 78 13.27 -1.56 5.81
N ARG A 79 12.49 -2.06 6.78
CA ARG A 79 11.88 -3.39 6.71
C ARG A 79 10.88 -3.51 5.58
N VAL A 80 10.01 -2.48 5.41
CA VAL A 80 9.04 -2.46 4.30
C VAL A 80 9.77 -2.44 2.96
N THR A 81 10.79 -1.60 2.80
CA THR A 81 11.53 -1.50 1.54
C THR A 81 12.15 -2.83 1.16
N TRP A 82 12.79 -3.54 2.08
CA TRP A 82 13.39 -4.84 1.80
C TRP A 82 12.33 -5.94 1.59
N GLY A 83 11.36 -6.08 2.47
CA GLY A 83 10.35 -7.15 2.37
C GLY A 83 9.46 -6.99 1.14
N PHE A 84 8.95 -5.80 0.92
CA PHE A 84 8.13 -5.47 -0.25
C PHE A 84 8.96 -5.46 -1.55
N GLY A 85 10.17 -4.89 -1.52
CA GLY A 85 11.07 -4.89 -2.67
C GLY A 85 11.42 -6.30 -3.15
N LEU A 86 11.72 -7.22 -2.24
CA LEU A 86 11.93 -8.64 -2.56
C LEU A 86 10.66 -9.28 -3.15
N ALA A 87 9.48 -8.96 -2.62
CA ALA A 87 8.22 -9.49 -3.15
C ALA A 87 7.95 -8.99 -4.57
N VAL A 88 8.25 -7.74 -4.90
CA VAL A 88 8.13 -7.20 -6.25
C VAL A 88 9.18 -7.84 -7.17
N LEU A 89 10.45 -7.85 -6.73
CA LEU A 89 11.58 -8.34 -7.54
C LEU A 89 11.45 -9.83 -7.91
N LEU A 90 10.97 -10.65 -6.98
CA LEU A 90 10.82 -12.09 -7.19
C LEU A 90 9.40 -12.45 -7.67
N GLY A 91 8.38 -11.81 -7.11
CA GLY A 91 6.98 -12.11 -7.40
C GLY A 91 6.57 -11.76 -8.83
N VAL A 92 6.89 -10.55 -9.30
CA VAL A 92 6.48 -10.11 -10.63
C VAL A 92 7.05 -10.99 -11.74
N PRO A 93 8.38 -11.25 -11.83
CA PRO A 93 8.92 -12.14 -12.87
C PRO A 93 8.39 -13.56 -12.77
N LEU A 94 8.35 -14.12 -11.55
CA LEU A 94 7.86 -15.50 -11.34
C LEU A 94 6.43 -15.65 -11.85
N VAL A 95 5.58 -14.70 -11.56
CA VAL A 95 4.16 -14.80 -11.91
C VAL A 95 3.90 -14.52 -13.38
N LEU A 96 4.66 -13.64 -14.00
CA LEU A 96 4.61 -13.45 -15.45
C LEU A 96 5.00 -14.73 -16.18
N LEU A 97 6.03 -15.45 -15.69
CA LEU A 97 6.42 -16.76 -16.22
C LEU A 97 5.31 -17.81 -16.01
N LEU A 98 4.72 -17.86 -14.80
CA LEU A 98 3.61 -18.79 -14.50
C LEU A 98 2.35 -18.47 -15.33
N GLY A 99 2.02 -17.19 -15.49
CA GLY A 99 0.88 -16.75 -16.30
C GLY A 99 1.04 -17.08 -17.78
N TRP A 100 2.28 -17.04 -18.27
CA TRP A 100 2.64 -17.36 -19.64
C TRP A 100 2.65 -18.87 -19.93
N TYR A 101 3.21 -19.68 -19.03
CA TYR A 101 3.38 -21.13 -19.21
C TYR A 101 2.27 -21.90 -18.52
N ARG A 102 1.22 -22.23 -19.27
CA ARG A 102 0.01 -22.92 -18.78
C ARG A 102 0.27 -24.14 -17.88
N PRO A 103 1.17 -25.06 -18.23
CA PRO A 103 1.42 -26.24 -17.37
C PRO A 103 2.01 -25.85 -16.01
N ALA A 104 2.93 -24.88 -15.96
CA ALA A 104 3.46 -24.38 -14.70
C ALA A 104 2.37 -23.71 -13.86
N PHE A 105 1.51 -22.89 -14.47
CA PHE A 105 0.38 -22.31 -13.79
C PHE A 105 -0.53 -23.40 -13.17
N GLN A 106 -0.90 -24.43 -13.93
CA GLN A 106 -1.74 -25.51 -13.43
C GLN A 106 -1.10 -26.27 -12.26
N ALA A 107 0.22 -26.44 -12.28
CA ALA A 107 0.95 -27.12 -11.21
C ALA A 107 1.03 -26.27 -9.93
N PHE A 108 1.31 -24.96 -10.03
CA PHE A 108 1.53 -24.09 -8.86
C PHE A 108 0.26 -23.41 -8.34
N ASN A 109 -0.79 -23.26 -9.17
CA ASN A 109 -2.01 -22.58 -8.77
C ASN A 109 -2.70 -23.17 -7.54
N PRO A 110 -2.85 -24.50 -7.38
CA PRO A 110 -3.44 -25.08 -6.17
C PRO A 110 -2.67 -24.70 -4.90
N MET A 111 -1.33 -24.68 -4.96
CA MET A 111 -0.47 -24.29 -3.84
C MET A 111 -0.64 -22.81 -3.50
N ILE A 112 -0.68 -21.94 -4.51
CA ILE A 112 -0.93 -20.50 -4.33
C ILE A 112 -2.30 -20.27 -3.67
N GLN A 113 -3.34 -20.96 -4.15
CA GLN A 113 -4.70 -20.85 -3.61
C GLN A 113 -4.81 -21.37 -2.17
N MET A 114 -4.03 -22.37 -1.80
CA MET A 114 -3.98 -22.90 -0.44
C MET A 114 -3.23 -21.99 0.53
N LEU A 115 -2.12 -21.38 0.10
CA LEU A 115 -1.29 -20.53 0.95
C LEU A 115 -1.86 -19.12 1.11
N ARG A 116 -2.56 -18.61 0.09
CA ARG A 116 -3.10 -17.24 0.06
C ARG A 116 -4.00 -16.88 1.25
N PRO A 117 -4.95 -17.72 1.70
CA PRO A 117 -5.83 -17.38 2.84
C PRO A 117 -5.12 -17.41 4.20
N ILE A 118 -3.88 -17.92 4.28
CA ILE A 118 -3.13 -17.95 5.54
C ILE A 118 -2.66 -16.51 5.83
N SER A 119 -3.13 -15.95 6.96
CA SER A 119 -2.69 -14.62 7.38
C SER A 119 -1.17 -14.56 7.57
N PRO A 120 -0.46 -13.56 7.02
CA PRO A 120 0.97 -13.37 7.26
C PRO A 120 1.33 -13.27 8.75
N ILE A 121 0.43 -12.75 9.58
CA ILE A 121 0.61 -12.64 11.02
C ILE A 121 0.66 -14.04 11.68
N ALA A 122 -0.04 -15.03 11.14
CA ALA A 122 0.01 -16.40 11.66
C ALA A 122 1.39 -17.04 11.52
N TRP A 123 2.25 -16.52 10.63
CA TRP A 123 3.63 -16.98 10.43
C TRP A 123 4.62 -16.38 11.44
N ILE A 124 4.21 -15.46 12.33
CA ILE A 124 5.11 -14.82 13.31
C ILE A 124 5.90 -15.84 14.14
N PRO A 125 5.29 -16.90 14.73
CA PRO A 125 6.05 -17.88 15.52
C PRO A 125 7.11 -18.58 14.68
N VAL A 126 6.80 -18.94 13.43
CA VAL A 126 7.74 -19.59 12.51
C VAL A 126 8.85 -18.63 12.11
N ALA A 127 8.52 -17.36 11.81
CA ALA A 127 9.48 -16.33 11.48
C ALA A 127 10.49 -16.09 12.61
N ILE A 128 10.01 -16.03 13.87
CA ILE A 128 10.87 -15.88 15.03
C ILE A 128 11.75 -17.12 15.23
N LEU A 129 11.24 -18.29 15.00
CA LEU A 129 11.97 -19.56 15.12
C LEU A 129 13.12 -19.65 14.12
N TRP A 130 12.89 -19.20 12.88
CA TRP A 130 13.89 -19.22 11.80
C TRP A 130 14.90 -18.07 11.87
N PHE A 131 14.43 -16.87 12.15
CA PHE A 131 15.23 -15.65 12.05
C PHE A 131 15.55 -15.02 13.41
N LYS A 132 15.04 -15.59 14.51
CA LYS A 132 15.13 -15.03 15.85
C LYS A 132 14.47 -13.64 15.92
N VAL A 133 14.73 -12.89 17.00
CA VAL A 133 14.26 -11.50 17.19
C VAL A 133 15.22 -10.55 16.44
N THR A 134 15.15 -10.56 15.11
CA THR A 134 15.96 -9.74 14.21
C THR A 134 15.09 -9.10 13.13
N ASP A 135 15.63 -8.12 12.39
CA ASP A 135 14.95 -7.46 11.27
C ASP A 135 14.51 -8.42 10.17
N LYS A 136 15.15 -9.59 10.05
CA LYS A 136 14.81 -10.61 9.04
C LYS A 136 13.41 -11.19 9.24
N ALA A 137 12.93 -11.31 10.50
CA ALA A 137 11.60 -11.85 10.78
C ALA A 137 10.48 -10.94 10.23
N PRO A 138 10.40 -9.62 10.54
CA PRO A 138 9.44 -8.73 9.90
C PRO A 138 9.60 -8.65 8.38
N ILE A 139 10.83 -8.60 7.85
CA ILE A 139 11.09 -8.57 6.40
C ILE A 139 10.47 -9.79 5.72
N PHE A 140 10.61 -10.98 6.28
CA PHE A 140 10.00 -12.22 5.78
C PHE A 140 8.46 -12.15 5.80
N LEU A 141 7.87 -11.63 6.89
CA LEU A 141 6.42 -11.49 7.01
C LEU A 141 5.86 -10.48 5.99
N ILE A 142 6.56 -9.37 5.78
CA ILE A 142 6.22 -8.37 4.77
C ILE A 142 6.31 -8.96 3.36
N PHE A 143 7.36 -9.75 3.09
CA PHE A 143 7.52 -10.48 1.83
C PHE A 143 6.32 -11.41 1.58
N LEU A 144 5.94 -12.25 2.54
CA LEU A 144 4.78 -13.13 2.44
C LEU A 144 3.48 -12.35 2.23
N ALA A 145 3.29 -11.25 2.95
CA ALA A 145 2.11 -10.39 2.84
C ALA A 145 1.97 -9.77 1.45
N SER A 146 3.09 -9.45 0.82
CA SER A 146 3.15 -8.73 -0.46
C SER A 146 3.10 -9.64 -1.67
N VAL A 147 3.71 -10.82 -1.58
CA VAL A 147 3.86 -11.72 -2.73
C VAL A 147 2.51 -12.22 -3.27
N PHE A 148 1.54 -12.51 -2.40
CA PHE A 148 0.25 -13.03 -2.84
C PHE A 148 -0.62 -12.00 -3.58
N PRO A 149 -0.82 -10.75 -3.10
CA PRO A 149 -1.53 -9.74 -3.87
C PRO A 149 -0.89 -9.45 -5.23
N ILE A 150 0.45 -9.37 -5.28
CA ILE A 150 1.20 -9.19 -6.53
C ILE A 150 0.94 -10.36 -7.47
N THR A 151 1.08 -11.59 -6.97
CA THR A 151 0.88 -12.83 -7.73
C THR A 151 -0.52 -12.89 -8.35
N VAL A 152 -1.55 -12.67 -7.55
CA VAL A 152 -2.94 -12.72 -8.02
C VAL A 152 -3.23 -11.65 -9.07
N SER A 153 -2.77 -10.43 -8.85
CA SER A 153 -2.98 -9.33 -9.80
C SER A 153 -2.26 -9.57 -11.12
N ALA A 154 -1.04 -10.09 -11.08
CA ALA A 154 -0.28 -10.36 -12.29
C ALA A 154 -0.83 -11.56 -13.08
N ILE A 155 -1.29 -12.63 -12.40
CA ILE A 155 -2.02 -13.75 -13.06
C ILE A 155 -3.28 -13.22 -13.72
N ALA A 156 -4.09 -12.45 -13.01
CA ALA A 156 -5.31 -11.87 -13.55
C ALA A 156 -5.03 -10.95 -14.75
N ALA A 157 -3.93 -10.19 -14.72
CA ALA A 157 -3.52 -9.33 -15.82
C ALA A 157 -3.26 -10.12 -17.11
N VAL A 158 -2.55 -11.25 -17.00
CA VAL A 158 -2.26 -12.12 -18.16
C VAL A 158 -3.53 -12.81 -18.65
N GLN A 159 -4.36 -13.35 -17.75
CA GLN A 159 -5.57 -14.10 -18.11
C GLN A 159 -6.67 -13.20 -18.70
N ASN A 160 -6.78 -11.95 -18.26
CA ASN A 160 -7.78 -11.01 -18.74
C ASN A 160 -7.30 -10.16 -19.94
N MET A 161 -6.12 -10.48 -20.49
CA MET A 161 -5.60 -9.77 -21.66
C MET A 161 -6.52 -9.98 -22.87
N GLN A 162 -6.82 -8.88 -23.57
CA GLN A 162 -7.69 -8.93 -24.74
C GLN A 162 -7.09 -9.81 -25.85
N PRO A 163 -7.86 -10.77 -26.41
CA PRO A 163 -7.37 -11.67 -27.46
C PRO A 163 -6.86 -10.95 -28.72
N VAL A 164 -7.30 -9.70 -28.96
CA VAL A 164 -6.88 -8.90 -30.10
C VAL A 164 -5.38 -8.66 -30.10
N TYR A 165 -4.76 -8.46 -28.93
CA TYR A 165 -3.30 -8.25 -28.83
C TYR A 165 -2.52 -9.51 -29.24
N LEU A 166 -2.99 -10.69 -28.85
CA LEU A 166 -2.36 -11.96 -29.23
C LEU A 166 -2.51 -12.24 -30.72
N ARG A 167 -3.69 -11.97 -31.30
CA ARG A 167 -3.95 -12.14 -32.74
C ARG A 167 -3.09 -11.18 -33.56
N ALA A 168 -2.96 -9.91 -33.14
CA ALA A 168 -2.08 -8.95 -33.81
C ALA A 168 -0.63 -9.42 -33.78
N ALA A 169 -0.13 -9.88 -32.64
CA ALA A 169 1.22 -10.40 -32.49
C ALA A 169 1.50 -11.61 -33.40
N GLN A 170 0.52 -12.51 -33.56
CA GLN A 170 0.61 -13.64 -34.50
C GLN A 170 0.70 -13.20 -35.95
N ASN A 171 -0.09 -12.19 -36.35
CA ASN A 171 -0.02 -11.61 -37.69
C ASN A 171 1.35 -11.00 -38.02
N PHE A 172 2.00 -10.38 -37.03
CA PHE A 172 3.35 -9.84 -37.15
C PHE A 172 4.45 -10.92 -37.01
N ARG A 173 4.09 -12.19 -36.82
CA ARG A 173 5.02 -13.31 -36.64
C ARG A 173 6.06 -13.06 -35.55
N LEU A 174 5.66 -12.45 -34.44
CA LEU A 174 6.56 -12.17 -33.32
C LEU A 174 7.09 -13.48 -32.72
N THR A 175 8.39 -13.47 -32.40
CA THR A 175 8.98 -14.58 -31.61
C THR A 175 8.43 -14.53 -30.17
N GLN A 176 8.55 -15.64 -29.42
CA GLN A 176 8.05 -15.76 -28.05
C GLN A 176 8.61 -14.63 -27.14
N LEU A 177 9.89 -14.31 -27.28
CA LEU A 177 10.53 -13.24 -26.50
C LEU A 177 10.01 -11.85 -26.89
N GLN A 178 9.82 -11.61 -28.20
CA GLN A 178 9.23 -10.36 -28.70
C GLN A 178 7.78 -10.21 -28.25
N LEU A 179 6.99 -11.28 -28.32
CA LEU A 179 5.62 -11.31 -27.86
C LEU A 179 5.55 -10.96 -26.36
N PHE A 180 6.44 -11.54 -25.54
CA PHE A 180 6.49 -11.22 -24.11
C PHE A 180 6.85 -9.75 -23.87
N ARG A 181 7.97 -9.25 -24.46
CA ARG A 181 8.48 -7.91 -24.21
C ARG A 181 7.63 -6.79 -24.80
N LEU A 182 7.10 -6.99 -26.02
CA LEU A 182 6.43 -5.92 -26.78
C LEU A 182 4.91 -5.92 -26.59
N VAL A 183 4.33 -7.05 -26.16
CA VAL A 183 2.87 -7.18 -26.05
C VAL A 183 2.44 -7.49 -24.62
N ILE A 184 2.89 -8.62 -24.06
CA ILE A 184 2.36 -9.09 -22.78
C ILE A 184 2.76 -8.19 -21.63
N PHE A 185 4.06 -7.93 -21.47
CA PHE A 185 4.55 -7.11 -20.36
C PHE A 185 3.94 -5.70 -20.38
N PRO A 186 3.93 -4.92 -21.47
CA PRO A 186 3.27 -3.62 -21.50
C PRO A 186 1.76 -3.71 -21.27
N ALA A 187 1.08 -4.70 -21.86
CA ALA A 187 -0.37 -4.86 -21.72
C ALA A 187 -0.81 -5.22 -20.29
N THR A 188 0.03 -5.90 -19.52
CA THR A 188 -0.27 -6.31 -18.16
C THR A 188 0.21 -5.30 -17.10
N LEU A 189 1.11 -4.39 -17.46
CA LEU A 189 1.75 -3.44 -16.56
C LEU A 189 0.77 -2.62 -15.71
N PRO A 190 -0.32 -2.03 -16.24
CA PRO A 190 -1.27 -1.26 -15.43
C PRO A 190 -1.90 -2.08 -14.30
N GLN A 191 -2.30 -3.31 -14.59
CA GLN A 191 -2.93 -4.19 -13.59
C GLN A 191 -1.92 -4.71 -12.58
N ILE A 192 -0.66 -4.95 -12.98
CA ILE A 192 0.44 -5.31 -12.08
C ILE A 192 0.72 -4.16 -11.12
N LEU A 193 0.77 -2.92 -11.58
CA LEU A 193 0.97 -1.74 -10.72
C LEU A 193 -0.16 -1.57 -9.70
N THR A 194 -1.41 -1.83 -10.10
CA THR A 194 -2.53 -1.88 -9.15
C THR A 194 -2.29 -2.94 -8.07
N GLY A 195 -1.82 -4.13 -8.46
CA GLY A 195 -1.45 -5.20 -7.52
C GLY A 195 -0.31 -4.82 -6.57
N ILE A 196 0.71 -4.17 -7.09
CA ILE A 196 1.86 -3.64 -6.32
C ILE A 196 1.37 -2.63 -5.27
N ARG A 197 0.47 -1.73 -5.65
CA ARG A 197 -0.12 -0.75 -4.74
C ARG A 197 -0.91 -1.40 -3.60
N ILE A 198 -1.77 -2.37 -3.92
CA ILE A 198 -2.51 -3.14 -2.92
C ILE A 198 -1.53 -3.86 -1.98
N ALA A 199 -0.49 -4.49 -2.54
CA ALA A 199 0.53 -5.19 -1.78
C ALA A 199 1.30 -4.27 -0.83
N LEU A 200 1.62 -3.03 -1.24
CA LEU A 200 2.27 -2.06 -0.36
C LEU A 200 1.38 -1.69 0.84
N GLY A 201 0.08 -1.48 0.61
CA GLY A 201 -0.87 -1.23 1.69
C GLY A 201 -0.92 -2.38 2.70
N VAL A 202 -0.96 -3.63 2.22
CA VAL A 202 -0.91 -4.83 3.08
C VAL A 202 0.45 -4.95 3.78
N ALA A 203 1.55 -4.69 3.09
CA ALA A 203 2.90 -4.66 3.66
C ALA A 203 3.02 -3.70 4.84
N TRP A 204 2.44 -2.48 4.68
CA TRP A 204 2.43 -1.46 5.73
C TRP A 204 1.62 -1.88 6.96
N LEU A 205 0.50 -2.56 6.78
CA LEU A 205 -0.27 -3.12 7.91
C LEU A 205 0.50 -4.22 8.63
N VAL A 206 1.15 -5.10 7.88
CA VAL A 206 1.86 -6.26 8.43
C VAL A 206 3.15 -5.86 9.15
N VAL A 207 3.89 -4.83 8.66
CA VAL A 207 5.10 -4.39 9.37
C VAL A 207 4.79 -3.92 10.78
N VAL A 208 3.71 -3.16 10.98
CA VAL A 208 3.31 -2.68 12.31
C VAL A 208 3.02 -3.84 13.25
N ALA A 209 2.24 -4.83 12.80
CA ALA A 209 1.93 -6.02 13.59
C ALA A 209 3.19 -6.87 13.91
N ALA A 210 4.08 -7.02 12.94
CA ALA A 210 5.33 -7.75 13.11
C ALA A 210 6.28 -7.04 14.09
N GLU A 211 6.35 -5.71 14.04
CA GLU A 211 7.17 -4.90 14.94
C GLU A 211 6.68 -4.90 16.38
N MET A 212 5.38 -5.08 16.60
CA MET A 212 4.82 -5.21 17.97
C MET A 212 5.27 -6.48 18.68
N ILE A 213 5.70 -7.52 17.94
CA ILE A 213 5.94 -8.86 18.52
C ILE A 213 7.38 -9.32 18.28
N ALA A 214 7.97 -9.04 17.11
CA ALA A 214 9.16 -9.74 16.65
C ALA A 214 10.47 -8.94 16.75
N VAL A 215 10.42 -7.66 17.16
CA VAL A 215 11.61 -6.78 17.20
C VAL A 215 11.52 -5.71 18.28
N ASN A 216 12.65 -5.03 18.56
CA ASN A 216 12.79 -3.99 19.58
C ASN A 216 13.00 -2.59 18.96
N SER A 217 12.43 -2.33 17.79
CA SER A 217 12.49 -1.02 17.11
C SER A 217 11.40 -0.91 16.05
N GLY A 218 11.08 0.32 15.64
CA GLY A 218 10.04 0.62 14.67
C GLY A 218 8.79 1.22 15.29
N LEU A 219 7.86 1.66 14.44
CA LEU A 219 6.63 2.34 14.89
C LEU A 219 5.68 1.40 15.62
N GLY A 220 5.61 0.12 15.23
CA GLY A 220 4.84 -0.88 15.93
C GLY A 220 5.42 -1.18 17.31
N TYR A 221 6.74 -1.26 17.42
CA TYR A 221 7.43 -1.40 18.71
C TYR A 221 7.16 -0.19 19.61
N LEU A 222 7.20 1.04 19.10
CA LEU A 222 6.87 2.26 19.87
C LEU A 222 5.53 2.14 20.58
N ILE A 223 4.50 1.59 19.91
CA ILE A 223 3.16 1.42 20.51
C ILE A 223 3.21 0.50 21.72
N ILE A 224 3.88 -0.64 21.61
CA ILE A 224 3.98 -1.62 22.70
C ILE A 224 4.86 -1.09 23.82
N ASP A 225 5.98 -0.47 23.50
CA ASP A 225 6.92 0.10 24.47
C ASP A 225 6.26 1.22 25.29
N ALA A 226 5.60 2.17 24.65
CA ALA A 226 4.87 3.25 25.29
C ALA A 226 3.73 2.74 26.20
N ARG A 227 3.03 1.67 25.78
CA ARG A 227 2.01 1.02 26.59
C ARG A 227 2.59 0.36 27.84
N ASN A 228 3.71 -0.36 27.70
CA ASN A 228 4.27 -1.21 28.76
C ASN A 228 5.15 -0.41 29.72
N ALA A 229 5.94 0.55 29.22
CA ALA A 229 6.94 1.28 30.02
C ALA A 229 6.38 2.40 30.91
N GLY A 230 5.09 2.73 30.82
CA GLY A 230 4.56 3.82 31.65
C GLY A 230 3.10 4.17 31.41
N LYS A 231 2.37 3.31 30.72
CA LYS A 231 0.97 3.58 30.32
C LYS A 231 0.81 4.93 29.60
N ARG A 232 1.84 5.31 28.80
CA ARG A 232 1.89 6.55 28.03
C ARG A 232 0.98 6.43 26.79
N TYR A 233 -0.33 6.45 27.02
CA TYR A 233 -1.33 6.33 25.95
C TYR A 233 -1.26 7.47 24.94
N ASP A 234 -0.77 8.65 25.33
CA ASP A 234 -0.45 9.77 24.46
C ASP A 234 0.58 9.39 23.37
N LEU A 235 1.63 8.66 23.74
CA LEU A 235 2.64 8.16 22.79
C LEU A 235 2.13 6.96 21.96
N VAL A 236 1.25 6.13 22.53
CA VAL A 236 0.59 5.05 21.80
C VAL A 236 -0.22 5.63 20.63
N VAL A 237 -1.09 6.60 20.92
CA VAL A 237 -1.92 7.23 19.88
C VAL A 237 -1.07 8.09 18.94
N ALA A 238 -0.01 8.75 19.43
CA ALA A 238 0.96 9.44 18.59
C ALA A 238 1.60 8.49 17.57
N GLY A 239 2.02 7.29 17.98
CA GLY A 239 2.52 6.25 17.09
C GLY A 239 1.50 5.85 16.03
N MET A 240 0.23 5.64 16.42
CA MET A 240 -0.86 5.30 15.48
C MET A 240 -1.09 6.41 14.45
N VAL A 241 -1.10 7.69 14.86
CA VAL A 241 -1.22 8.84 13.96
C VAL A 241 -0.06 8.88 12.99
N MET A 242 1.17 8.68 13.46
CA MET A 242 2.36 8.67 12.59
C MET A 242 2.33 7.50 11.60
N ILE A 243 1.89 6.31 12.00
CA ILE A 243 1.68 5.18 11.09
C ILE A 243 0.68 5.55 9.98
N GLY A 244 -0.44 6.18 10.34
CA GLY A 244 -1.44 6.63 9.37
C GLY A 244 -0.90 7.66 8.38
N LEU A 245 -0.15 8.68 8.88
CA LEU A 245 0.45 9.72 8.05
C LEU A 245 1.49 9.16 7.08
N ILE A 246 2.36 8.27 7.55
CA ILE A 246 3.38 7.64 6.69
C ILE A 246 2.74 6.72 5.66
N GLY A 247 1.73 5.93 6.06
CA GLY A 247 0.96 5.10 5.13
C GLY A 247 0.30 5.92 4.02
N LEU A 248 -0.27 7.09 4.36
CA LEU A 248 -0.80 8.03 3.37
C LEU A 248 0.29 8.54 2.41
N VAL A 249 1.47 8.92 2.94
CA VAL A 249 2.60 9.36 2.10
C VAL A 249 3.05 8.24 1.15
N LEU A 250 3.15 7.01 1.64
CA LEU A 250 3.50 5.84 0.82
C LEU A 250 2.47 5.60 -0.29
N ASP A 251 1.17 5.66 0.00
CA ASP A 251 0.11 5.53 -1.01
C ASP A 251 0.20 6.65 -2.06
N LEU A 252 0.43 7.90 -1.63
CA LEU A 252 0.60 9.03 -2.54
C LEU A 252 1.82 8.87 -3.45
N LEU A 253 2.93 8.35 -2.93
CA LEU A 253 4.14 8.09 -3.73
C LEU A 253 3.87 7.02 -4.81
N VAL A 254 3.18 5.93 -4.47
CA VAL A 254 2.85 4.88 -5.45
C VAL A 254 1.85 5.39 -6.49
N ARG A 255 0.90 6.23 -6.11
CA ARG A 255 -0.01 6.89 -7.07
C ARG A 255 0.73 7.74 -8.12
N GLN A 256 1.90 8.28 -7.80
CA GLN A 256 2.69 9.01 -8.80
C GLN A 256 3.21 8.06 -9.90
N LEU A 257 3.53 6.80 -9.56
CA LEU A 257 3.98 5.80 -10.54
C LEU A 257 2.88 5.45 -11.55
N GLU A 258 1.60 5.53 -11.17
CA GLU A 258 0.47 5.28 -12.07
C GLU A 258 0.27 6.40 -13.11
N LYS A 259 0.90 7.57 -12.94
CA LYS A 259 0.77 8.72 -13.84
C LYS A 259 1.74 8.69 -15.02
N PHE A 260 2.71 7.77 -15.05
CA PHE A 260 3.62 7.65 -16.18
C PHE A 260 2.85 7.29 -17.47
N ASP A 261 3.18 7.94 -18.58
CA ASP A 261 2.47 7.82 -19.85
C ASP A 261 2.40 6.37 -20.37
N GLU A 262 3.43 5.58 -20.10
CA GLU A 262 3.48 4.15 -20.45
C GLU A 262 2.40 3.29 -19.76
N VAL A 263 1.81 3.80 -18.69
CA VAL A 263 0.80 3.12 -17.86
C VAL A 263 -0.58 3.74 -18.03
N ARG A 264 -0.63 5.03 -18.34
CA ARG A 264 -1.84 5.86 -18.39
C ARG A 264 -2.90 5.33 -19.36
N TRP A 265 -2.48 4.73 -20.49
CA TRP A 265 -3.42 4.16 -21.47
C TRP A 265 -4.31 3.05 -20.89
N GLY A 266 -3.84 2.28 -19.90
CA GLY A 266 -4.62 1.25 -19.21
C GLY A 266 -5.68 1.78 -18.25
N TYR A 267 -5.62 3.07 -17.88
CA TYR A 267 -6.55 3.74 -16.96
C TYR A 267 -7.50 4.72 -17.67
N ALA A 268 -7.29 5.00 -18.96
CA ALA A 268 -8.04 6.04 -19.70
C ALA A 268 -9.54 5.75 -19.88
N ASN A 269 -10.00 4.54 -19.58
CA ASN A 269 -11.39 4.09 -19.73
C ASN A 269 -12.14 3.86 -18.41
N ARG A 270 -11.69 4.49 -17.32
CA ARG A 270 -12.43 4.46 -16.04
C ARG A 270 -12.88 5.83 -15.59
#